data_29b4cf802afbb8a40b1630dec94af50e
#
_entry.id   29b4cf802afbb8a40b1630dec94af50e
#
_cell.length_a   1.000
_cell.length_b   1.000
_cell.length_c   1.000
_cell.angle_alpha   90.00
_cell.angle_beta   90.00
_cell.angle_gamma   90.00
#
_symmetry.space_group_name_H-M   'P 1'
#
loop_
_entity.id
_entity.type
_entity.pdbx_description
1 polymer ?
#
loop_
_entity_poly.entity_id
_entity_poly.type
_entity_poly.pdbx_seq_one_letter_code
_entity_poly.pdbx_strand_id
1 'polypeptide(L)'
;MKYDIIGDIHGCFQEFQNLTEKLGYNWSSGLPVHPDQRKLAFVGDITDRGPHSLRMIEIVWELVIHKKEAYYAPGNHCNKLYRFFLGRNVTVAHGLETTVAEYEALPPNKQNIIKEKFITLYEQSPLYHILDEKRVIVCHAGIRQDYIGRRDKKVQTFVLYG
;
A
#
# COMPACT_ATOMS: atom_id res chain seq x y z
N MET A 1 -4.71 14.24 -15.75
CA MET A 1 -3.75 14.03 -14.63
C MET A 1 -2.82 12.91 -15.03
N LYS A 2 -1.53 12.94 -14.66
CA LYS A 2 -0.56 11.88 -14.99
C LYS A 2 -0.32 11.00 -13.77
N TYR A 3 -0.22 9.69 -13.96
CA TYR A 3 -0.01 8.71 -12.89
C TYR A 3 1.20 7.84 -13.18
N ASP A 4 1.93 7.44 -12.13
CA ASP A 4 2.90 6.37 -12.15
C ASP A 4 2.35 5.24 -11.28
N ILE A 5 2.07 4.09 -11.90
CA ILE A 5 1.49 2.94 -11.24
C ILE A 5 2.63 2.05 -10.76
N ILE A 6 2.67 1.80 -9.45
CA ILE A 6 3.74 1.04 -8.78
C ILE A 6 3.18 -0.30 -8.34
N GLY A 7 3.79 -1.38 -8.81
CA GLY A 7 3.49 -2.74 -8.39
C GLY A 7 3.96 -3.05 -6.97
N ASP A 8 3.97 -4.34 -6.62
CA ASP A 8 4.35 -4.85 -5.31
C ASP A 8 5.74 -4.36 -4.89
N ILE A 9 5.82 -3.68 -3.74
CA ILE A 9 7.07 -3.12 -3.22
C ILE A 9 7.68 -4.06 -2.18
N HIS A 10 6.85 -4.73 -1.40
CA HIS A 10 7.27 -5.71 -0.40
C HIS A 10 8.42 -5.24 0.51
N GLY A 11 8.29 -4.05 1.10
CA GLY A 11 9.29 -3.51 2.01
C GLY A 11 10.65 -3.15 1.37
N CYS A 12 10.77 -3.22 0.04
CA CYS A 12 11.99 -2.87 -0.71
C CYS A 12 12.07 -1.35 -0.92
N PHE A 13 12.28 -0.62 0.18
CA PHE A 13 12.30 0.84 0.19
C PHE A 13 13.35 1.43 -0.74
N GLN A 14 14.56 0.89 -0.76
CA GLN A 14 15.66 1.45 -1.57
C GLN A 14 15.36 1.32 -3.07
N GLU A 15 14.81 0.19 -3.49
CA GLU A 15 14.39 -0.05 -4.87
C GLU A 15 13.25 0.89 -5.27
N PHE A 16 12.28 1.09 -4.37
CA PHE A 16 11.19 2.05 -4.58
C PHE A 16 11.73 3.47 -4.71
N GLN A 17 12.65 3.90 -3.84
CA GLN A 17 13.27 5.22 -3.93
C GLN A 17 14.02 5.38 -5.25
N ASN A 18 14.89 4.44 -5.60
CA ASN A 18 15.65 4.47 -6.85
C ASN A 18 14.75 4.51 -8.09
N LEU A 19 13.63 3.75 -8.07
CA LEU A 19 12.66 3.77 -9.15
C LEU A 19 12.00 5.14 -9.29
N THR A 20 11.51 5.70 -8.20
CA THR A 20 10.84 7.00 -8.23
C THR A 20 11.80 8.14 -8.61
N GLU A 21 13.06 8.11 -8.18
CA GLU A 21 14.09 9.04 -8.63
C GLU A 21 14.30 8.96 -10.15
N LYS A 22 14.38 7.75 -10.72
CA LYS A 22 14.45 7.55 -12.18
C LYS A 22 13.22 8.05 -12.93
N LEU A 23 12.05 8.03 -12.28
CA LEU A 23 10.82 8.59 -12.82
C LEU A 23 10.72 10.12 -12.67
N GLY A 24 11.72 10.76 -12.04
CA GLY A 24 11.81 12.21 -11.88
C GLY A 24 11.25 12.76 -10.56
N TYR A 25 10.95 11.90 -9.59
CA TYR A 25 10.54 12.35 -8.25
C TYR A 25 11.73 12.83 -7.44
N ASN A 26 11.53 13.94 -6.72
CA ASN A 26 12.50 14.50 -5.79
C ASN A 26 12.17 14.05 -4.35
N TRP A 27 13.19 13.66 -3.59
CA TRP A 27 13.10 13.18 -2.21
C TRP A 27 13.62 14.16 -1.15
N SER A 28 13.89 15.42 -1.51
CA SER A 28 14.44 16.42 -0.57
C SER A 28 13.58 16.67 0.67
N SER A 29 12.27 16.45 0.57
CA SER A 29 11.33 16.54 1.69
C SER A 29 11.18 15.25 2.50
N GLY A 30 11.91 14.18 2.15
CA GLY A 30 11.74 12.83 2.72
C GLY A 30 10.58 12.02 2.13
N LEU A 31 9.85 12.59 1.15
CA LEU A 31 8.78 11.96 0.39
C LEU A 31 8.98 12.19 -1.11
N PRO A 32 8.51 11.27 -1.98
CA PRO A 32 8.60 11.45 -3.43
C PRO A 32 7.63 12.53 -3.92
N VAL A 33 8.15 13.62 -4.45
CA VAL A 33 7.38 14.72 -5.05
C VAL A 33 7.80 14.90 -6.48
N HIS A 34 6.86 14.86 -7.43
CA HIS A 34 7.15 15.08 -8.85
C HIS A 34 6.93 16.53 -9.26
N PRO A 35 7.87 17.20 -9.97
CA PRO A 35 7.75 18.61 -10.37
C PRO A 35 6.53 18.86 -11.26
N ASP A 36 6.15 17.90 -12.12
CA ASP A 36 4.97 17.98 -12.97
C ASP A 36 3.67 17.49 -12.30
N GLN A 37 3.65 17.39 -10.97
CA GLN A 37 2.49 16.95 -10.17
C GLN A 37 1.95 15.56 -10.60
N ARG A 38 2.81 14.67 -11.07
CA ARG A 38 2.44 13.27 -11.30
C ARG A 38 2.13 12.61 -9.97
N LYS A 39 1.13 11.74 -9.94
CA LYS A 39 0.72 11.03 -8.72
C LYS A 39 1.11 9.55 -8.77
N LEU A 40 1.57 9.04 -7.64
CA LEU A 40 1.78 7.62 -7.45
C LEU A 40 0.45 6.90 -7.24
N ALA A 41 0.31 5.71 -7.82
CA ALA A 41 -0.80 4.80 -7.57
C ALA A 41 -0.24 3.42 -7.21
N PHE A 42 -0.38 3.03 -5.94
CA PHE A 42 0.14 1.78 -5.41
C PHE A 42 -0.88 0.65 -5.61
N VAL A 43 -0.44 -0.48 -6.15
CA VAL A 43 -1.28 -1.66 -6.43
C VAL A 43 -1.30 -2.64 -5.24
N GLY A 44 -0.98 -2.20 -4.06
CA GLY A 44 -0.94 -3.04 -2.86
C GLY A 44 0.44 -3.61 -2.56
N ASP A 45 0.46 -4.57 -1.67
CA ASP A 45 1.62 -5.34 -1.23
C ASP A 45 2.90 -4.50 -0.99
N ILE A 46 2.71 -3.44 -0.18
CA ILE A 46 3.78 -2.51 0.20
C ILE A 46 4.69 -3.08 1.29
N THR A 47 4.24 -4.10 2.01
CA THR A 47 4.92 -4.73 3.14
C THR A 47 5.26 -6.17 2.87
N ASP A 48 5.92 -6.81 3.83
CA ASP A 48 6.34 -8.21 3.85
C ASP A 48 7.55 -8.49 2.94
N ARG A 49 8.27 -9.56 3.23
CA ARG A 49 9.46 -10.06 2.52
C ARG A 49 10.70 -9.17 2.64
N GLY A 50 10.62 -7.91 2.27
CA GLY A 50 11.74 -6.97 2.30
C GLY A 50 12.03 -6.38 3.68
N PRO A 51 13.12 -5.62 3.81
CA PRO A 51 13.66 -5.21 5.12
C PRO A 51 13.09 -3.91 5.68
N HIS A 52 12.19 -3.20 4.99
CA HIS A 52 11.74 -1.85 5.35
C HIS A 52 10.22 -1.69 5.24
N SER A 53 9.46 -2.68 5.69
CA SER A 53 8.00 -2.68 5.63
C SER A 53 7.38 -1.50 6.39
N LEU A 54 7.89 -1.21 7.60
CA LEU A 54 7.33 -0.13 8.43
C LEU A 54 7.57 1.23 7.81
N ARG A 55 8.73 1.45 7.19
CA ARG A 55 9.02 2.69 6.46
C ARG A 55 8.08 2.87 5.27
N MET A 56 7.76 1.79 4.55
CA MET A 56 6.79 1.84 3.46
C MET A 56 5.39 2.19 3.96
N ILE A 57 4.97 1.66 5.11
CA ILE A 57 3.70 2.04 5.75
C ILE A 57 3.66 3.55 6.01
N GLU A 58 4.71 4.11 6.61
CA GLU A 58 4.77 5.55 6.92
C GLU A 58 4.68 6.43 5.67
N ILE A 59 5.45 6.09 4.63
CA ILE A 59 5.47 6.85 3.37
C ILE A 59 4.12 6.79 2.67
N VAL A 60 3.56 5.59 2.51
CA VAL A 60 2.29 5.43 1.79
C VAL A 60 1.14 6.05 2.59
N TRP A 61 1.12 5.89 3.92
CA TRP A 61 0.13 6.56 4.77
C TRP A 61 0.21 8.10 4.64
N GLU A 62 1.43 8.65 4.68
CA GLU A 62 1.63 10.10 4.57
C GLU A 62 1.13 10.62 3.21
N LEU A 63 1.45 9.94 2.12
CA LEU A 63 1.05 10.34 0.77
C LEU A 63 -0.46 10.18 0.51
N VAL A 64 -1.06 9.10 1.02
CA VAL A 64 -2.45 8.73 0.70
C VAL A 64 -3.44 9.34 1.66
N ILE A 65 -3.18 9.25 2.97
CA ILE A 65 -4.14 9.66 4.01
C ILE A 65 -3.96 11.12 4.39
N HIS A 66 -2.72 11.52 4.68
CA HIS A 66 -2.44 12.86 5.18
C HIS A 66 -2.42 13.90 4.04
N LYS A 67 -1.58 13.69 3.02
CA LYS A 67 -1.43 14.64 1.89
C LYS A 67 -2.47 14.50 0.79
N LYS A 68 -3.05 13.31 0.62
CA LYS A 68 -3.99 12.99 -0.48
C LYS A 68 -3.38 13.20 -1.88
N GLU A 69 -2.09 12.95 -2.00
CA GLU A 69 -1.30 13.11 -3.23
C GLU A 69 -1.02 11.81 -3.95
N ALA A 70 -1.45 10.68 -3.41
CA ALA A 70 -1.28 9.36 -4.02
C ALA A 70 -2.56 8.51 -3.86
N TYR A 71 -2.59 7.37 -4.56
CA TYR A 71 -3.64 6.37 -4.51
C TYR A 71 -3.07 5.05 -4.02
N TYR A 72 -3.87 4.29 -3.29
CA TYR A 72 -3.49 2.97 -2.79
C TYR A 72 -4.69 2.02 -2.86
N ALA A 73 -4.52 0.91 -3.55
CA ALA A 73 -5.43 -0.22 -3.52
C ALA A 73 -4.75 -1.36 -2.73
N PRO A 74 -5.37 -1.94 -1.68
CA PRO A 74 -4.73 -2.96 -0.87
C PRO A 74 -4.51 -4.28 -1.63
N GLY A 75 -3.44 -5.00 -1.30
CA GLY A 75 -3.16 -6.34 -1.78
C GLY A 75 -3.46 -7.43 -0.74
N ASN A 76 -3.21 -8.68 -1.09
CA ASN A 76 -3.48 -9.83 -0.21
C ASN A 76 -2.54 -9.85 1.01
N HIS A 77 -1.27 -9.45 0.88
CA HIS A 77 -0.37 -9.28 2.02
C HIS A 77 -0.84 -8.16 2.94
N CYS A 78 -1.34 -7.06 2.38
CA CYS A 78 -1.92 -5.97 3.16
C CYS A 78 -3.15 -6.43 3.97
N ASN A 79 -4.01 -7.26 3.39
CA ASN A 79 -5.15 -7.86 4.10
C ASN A 79 -4.70 -8.77 5.24
N LYS A 80 -3.64 -9.54 5.03
CA LYS A 80 -3.08 -10.42 6.06
C LYS A 80 -2.49 -9.63 7.23
N LEU A 81 -1.70 -8.59 6.95
CA LEU A 81 -1.15 -7.69 7.98
C LEU A 81 -2.25 -6.93 8.73
N TYR A 82 -3.28 -6.46 8.04
CA TYR A 82 -4.44 -5.82 8.66
C TYR A 82 -5.12 -6.76 9.68
N ARG A 83 -5.35 -8.02 9.31
CA ARG A 83 -5.92 -9.03 10.21
C ARG A 83 -5.01 -9.33 11.39
N PHE A 84 -3.70 -9.36 11.19
CA PHE A 84 -2.70 -9.49 12.27
C PHE A 84 -2.82 -8.33 13.26
N PHE A 85 -2.85 -7.09 12.79
CA PHE A 85 -2.98 -5.92 13.65
C PHE A 85 -4.31 -5.85 14.40
N LEU A 86 -5.37 -6.45 13.87
CA LEU A 86 -6.65 -6.61 14.58
C LEU A 86 -6.63 -7.75 15.62
N GLY A 87 -5.52 -8.44 15.82
CA GLY A 87 -5.41 -9.57 16.74
C GLY A 87 -6.13 -10.83 16.28
N ARG A 88 -6.45 -10.94 14.97
CA ARG A 88 -7.06 -12.14 14.41
C ARG A 88 -6.02 -13.23 14.24
N ASN A 89 -6.45 -14.48 14.29
CA ASN A 89 -5.58 -15.63 14.05
C ASN A 89 -5.10 -15.64 12.59
N VAL A 90 -3.82 -15.35 12.38
CA VAL A 90 -3.14 -15.42 11.08
C VAL A 90 -1.81 -16.16 11.25
N THR A 91 -1.45 -16.96 10.25
CA THR A 91 -0.14 -17.61 10.21
C THR A 91 0.91 -16.58 9.85
N VAL A 92 1.91 -16.36 10.73
CA VAL A 92 3.05 -15.48 10.48
C VAL A 92 4.06 -16.25 9.61
N ALA A 93 3.86 -16.18 8.30
CA ALA A 93 4.66 -16.88 7.28
C ALA A 93 4.48 -16.19 5.93
N HIS A 94 5.23 -16.63 4.92
CA HIS A 94 5.19 -16.15 3.53
C HIS A 94 5.57 -14.67 3.38
N GLY A 95 6.52 -14.21 4.19
CA GLY A 95 7.04 -12.84 4.16
C GLY A 95 6.47 -11.93 5.25
N LEU A 96 5.36 -12.27 5.91
CA LEU A 96 4.81 -11.49 7.03
C LEU A 96 5.78 -11.45 8.21
N GLU A 97 6.58 -12.48 8.40
CA GLU A 97 7.57 -12.60 9.48
C GLU A 97 8.56 -11.44 9.49
N THR A 98 8.94 -10.89 8.33
CA THR A 98 9.86 -9.74 8.27
C THR A 98 9.20 -8.48 8.82
N THR A 99 7.95 -8.22 8.44
CA THR A 99 7.17 -7.08 8.94
C THR A 99 6.91 -7.19 10.44
N VAL A 100 6.56 -8.38 10.92
CA VAL A 100 6.33 -8.64 12.36
C VAL A 100 7.61 -8.42 13.16
N ALA A 101 8.75 -8.90 12.66
CA ALA A 101 10.05 -8.70 13.33
C ALA A 101 10.42 -7.21 13.43
N GLU A 102 10.25 -6.42 12.35
CA GLU A 102 10.43 -4.97 12.40
C GLU A 102 9.50 -4.31 13.43
N TYR A 103 8.23 -4.71 13.45
CA TYR A 103 7.22 -4.15 14.33
C TYR A 103 7.51 -4.47 15.82
N GLU A 104 7.84 -5.72 16.15
CA GLU A 104 8.13 -6.15 17.51
C GLU A 104 9.43 -5.55 18.06
N ALA A 105 10.36 -5.16 17.20
CA ALA A 105 11.59 -4.46 17.58
C ALA A 105 11.34 -3.00 18.01
N LEU A 106 10.17 -2.43 17.73
CA LEU A 106 9.83 -1.07 18.13
C LEU A 106 9.37 -1.00 19.59
N PRO A 107 9.61 0.13 20.29
CA PRO A 107 9.00 0.37 21.59
C PRO A 107 7.46 0.48 21.47
N PRO A 108 6.68 0.16 22.54
CA PRO A 108 5.22 0.04 22.49
C PRO A 108 4.48 1.27 21.94
N ASN A 109 4.97 2.48 22.25
CA ASN A 109 4.37 3.70 21.72
C ASN A 109 4.51 3.81 20.20
N LYS A 110 5.64 3.40 19.63
CA LYS A 110 5.85 3.39 18.17
C LYS A 110 5.09 2.26 17.50
N GLN A 111 4.97 1.10 18.16
CA GLN A 111 4.13 0.01 17.68
C GLN A 111 2.68 0.47 17.48
N ASN A 112 2.12 1.18 18.46
CA ASN A 112 0.76 1.71 18.36
C ASN A 112 0.60 2.69 17.19
N ILE A 113 1.55 3.60 16.99
CA ILE A 113 1.51 4.56 15.89
C ILE A 113 1.52 3.85 14.52
N ILE A 114 2.42 2.90 14.32
CA ILE A 114 2.50 2.13 13.06
C ILE A 114 1.24 1.32 12.81
N LYS A 115 0.75 0.64 13.84
CA LYS A 115 -0.50 -0.13 13.79
C LYS A 115 -1.69 0.74 13.37
N GLU A 116 -1.87 1.89 14.02
CA GLU A 116 -2.95 2.83 13.70
C GLU A 116 -2.83 3.40 12.28
N LYS A 117 -1.63 3.77 11.86
CA LYS A 117 -1.38 4.24 10.49
C LYS A 117 -1.77 3.19 9.46
N PHE A 118 -1.36 1.94 9.66
CA PHE A 118 -1.66 0.88 8.71
C PHE A 118 -3.15 0.52 8.69
N ILE A 119 -3.80 0.41 9.85
CA ILE A 119 -5.24 0.17 9.94
C ILE A 119 -6.01 1.28 9.22
N THR A 120 -5.67 2.54 9.48
CA THR A 120 -6.28 3.70 8.82
C THR A 120 -6.09 3.67 7.31
N LEU A 121 -4.85 3.40 6.85
CA LEU A 121 -4.54 3.26 5.43
C LEU A 121 -5.39 2.17 4.78
N TYR A 122 -5.48 1.00 5.39
CA TYR A 122 -6.23 -0.12 4.85
C TYR A 122 -7.75 0.16 4.81
N GLU A 123 -8.32 0.67 5.89
CA GLU A 123 -9.77 0.89 6.03
C GLU A 123 -10.29 2.05 5.17
N GLN A 124 -9.49 3.11 5.00
CA GLN A 124 -9.89 4.26 4.20
C GLN A 124 -9.58 4.12 2.70
N SER A 125 -8.84 3.09 2.32
CA SER A 125 -8.52 2.85 0.92
C SER A 125 -9.55 1.94 0.26
N PRO A 126 -10.03 2.27 -0.95
CA PRO A 126 -10.96 1.41 -1.68
C PRO A 126 -10.22 0.17 -2.22
N LEU A 127 -10.98 -0.89 -2.51
CA LEU A 127 -10.45 -2.13 -3.12
C LEU A 127 -9.80 -1.89 -4.49
N TYR A 128 -10.24 -0.86 -5.20
CA TYR A 128 -9.71 -0.44 -6.49
C TYR A 128 -10.01 1.04 -6.73
N HIS A 129 -9.22 1.69 -7.56
CA HIS A 129 -9.43 3.06 -8.01
C HIS A 129 -9.83 3.09 -9.48
N ILE A 130 -10.77 3.95 -9.84
CA ILE A 130 -11.10 4.27 -11.22
C ILE A 130 -10.53 5.67 -11.50
N LEU A 131 -9.54 5.74 -12.36
CA LEU A 131 -8.76 6.94 -12.64
C LEU A 131 -8.94 7.37 -14.11
N ASP A 132 -8.38 8.53 -14.46
CA ASP A 132 -8.25 9.02 -15.81
C ASP A 132 -9.58 8.98 -16.60
N GLU A 133 -10.62 9.63 -16.07
CA GLU A 133 -11.95 9.68 -16.68
C GLU A 133 -12.53 8.29 -16.99
N LYS A 134 -12.31 7.34 -16.08
CA LYS A 134 -12.72 5.94 -16.15
C LYS A 134 -11.98 5.08 -17.19
N ARG A 135 -10.84 5.54 -17.69
CA ARG A 135 -10.01 4.79 -18.65
C ARG A 135 -9.05 3.82 -17.99
N VAL A 136 -8.71 4.05 -16.71
CA VAL A 136 -7.75 3.23 -15.96
C VAL A 136 -8.37 2.73 -14.66
N ILE A 137 -8.22 1.44 -14.39
CA ILE A 137 -8.56 0.84 -13.10
C ILE A 137 -7.28 0.33 -12.46
N VAL A 138 -7.04 0.73 -11.22
CA VAL A 138 -5.90 0.29 -10.41
C VAL A 138 -6.43 -0.60 -9.30
N CYS A 139 -6.00 -1.85 -9.27
CA CYS A 139 -6.32 -2.86 -8.26
C CYS A 139 -5.20 -3.90 -8.19
N HIS A 140 -5.15 -4.72 -7.14
CA HIS A 140 -4.06 -5.65 -6.90
C HIS A 140 -4.05 -6.84 -7.88
N ALA A 141 -4.93 -7.81 -7.72
CA ALA A 141 -4.91 -9.03 -8.54
C ALA A 141 -5.71 -8.92 -9.84
N GLY A 142 -6.46 -7.84 -10.02
CA GLY A 142 -7.32 -7.62 -11.18
C GLY A 142 -8.79 -7.42 -10.81
N ILE A 143 -9.61 -7.07 -11.79
CA ILE A 143 -11.06 -6.91 -11.61
C ILE A 143 -11.81 -7.30 -12.87
N ARG A 144 -12.93 -7.97 -12.71
CA ARG A 144 -13.85 -8.28 -13.82
C ARG A 144 -14.74 -7.06 -14.11
N GLN A 145 -15.15 -6.91 -15.37
CA GLN A 145 -16.01 -5.81 -15.78
C GLN A 145 -17.34 -5.77 -14.98
N ASP A 146 -17.94 -6.93 -14.71
CA ASP A 146 -19.19 -7.05 -13.95
C ASP A 146 -19.02 -6.79 -12.43
N TYR A 147 -17.77 -6.61 -11.96
CA TYR A 147 -17.46 -6.26 -10.56
C TYR A 147 -17.25 -4.76 -10.37
N ILE A 148 -17.08 -4.00 -11.45
CA ILE A 148 -16.88 -2.55 -11.36
C ILE A 148 -18.14 -1.89 -10.75
N GLY A 149 -17.92 -1.04 -9.74
CA GLY A 149 -18.99 -0.40 -8.96
C GLY A 149 -19.45 -1.21 -7.74
N ARG A 150 -19.03 -2.47 -7.59
CA ARG A 150 -19.36 -3.33 -6.46
C ARG A 150 -18.25 -3.40 -5.43
N ARG A 151 -18.63 -3.69 -4.16
CA ARG A 151 -17.69 -3.77 -3.01
C ARG A 151 -18.02 -4.94 -2.06
N ASP A 152 -18.76 -5.92 -2.54
CA ASP A 152 -19.12 -7.09 -1.74
C ASP A 152 -17.92 -8.03 -1.51
N LYS A 153 -18.08 -9.01 -0.62
CA LYS A 153 -17.03 -9.96 -0.23
C LYS A 153 -16.46 -10.75 -1.41
N LYS A 154 -17.27 -11.06 -2.42
CA LYS A 154 -16.83 -11.79 -3.62
C LYS A 154 -15.86 -10.92 -4.44
N VAL A 155 -16.20 -9.65 -4.62
CA VAL A 155 -15.33 -8.68 -5.30
C VAL A 155 -14.04 -8.48 -4.49
N GLN A 156 -14.15 -8.34 -3.17
CA GLN A 156 -12.97 -8.23 -2.30
C GLN A 156 -12.02 -9.41 -2.47
N THR A 157 -12.55 -10.65 -2.43
CA THR A 157 -11.72 -11.85 -2.62
C THR A 157 -11.05 -11.83 -3.99
N PHE A 158 -11.80 -11.53 -5.05
CA PHE A 158 -11.25 -11.51 -6.41
C PHE A 158 -10.17 -10.46 -6.60
N VAL A 159 -10.39 -9.24 -6.11
CA VAL A 159 -9.42 -8.14 -6.24
C VAL A 159 -8.14 -8.38 -5.46
N LEU A 160 -8.21 -9.11 -4.35
CA LEU A 160 -7.05 -9.42 -3.51
C LEU A 160 -6.29 -10.67 -3.96
N TYR A 161 -6.95 -11.67 -4.56
CA TYR A 161 -6.35 -12.99 -4.80
C TYR A 161 -6.46 -13.50 -6.25
N GLY A 162 -7.31 -12.89 -7.09
CA GLY A 162 -7.60 -13.34 -8.48
C GLY A 162 -8.80 -14.25 -8.58
#